data_16b25834d28ddf026c9c9c0882065263
#
_entry.id   16b25834d28ddf026c9c9c0882065263
#
_cell.length_a   1.000
_cell.length_b   1.000
_cell.length_c   1.000
_cell.angle_alpha   90.00
_cell.angle_beta   90.00
_cell.angle_gamma   90.00
#
_symmetry.space_group_name_H-M   'P 1'
#
loop_
_entity.id
_entity.type
_entity.pdbx_description
1 polymer ?
#
loop_
_entity_poly.entity_id
_entity_poly.type
_entity_poly.pdbx_seq_one_letter_code
_entity_poly.pdbx_strand_id
1 'polypeptide(L)'
;MAKQKIQLSDHFNYSRLLRFVLPCIGTMLFTSIYGIVDGLCVSNFVGKTAFAAVNLIMPLPMLIGTVGFMLGTGGSAIVGITLGEGDEDKANRYFSLFVLAAFLAGVALSVLGLFILRPVAILMGAKGEMLDFAVRYGRVLMVSVPTFILQNMFQSFFVTAEKPTLGFWFTVGAGCTNMVLDVVLVGWLRWGVEGAAIATFISQIVGGVLPVFYFLDHKTTSRLHLGKTEFHGSVLKAACINGSSELMTNLSMSLVNILYNYQLLRFAGENGVAAYGVIMYAAFLFVAVFVGYAVGSAPIVSYHYGARNHAEVHNLYTKSLRLIGVVAVIMTAVSMLIIPYVAKIFVGYDAELLELTSHAFRVYGLSFLIMGFNVYGSSFFTALGDGVTSALISFLRTLLFQLAAVILLPIVLRIEGVWLAITAAELAALVVTVYMFITKDKVFHYRNV
;
A
#
# COMPACT_ATOMS: atom_id res chain seq x y z
N MET A 1 -17.61 -22.98 21.59
CA MET A 1 -18.47 -22.09 20.77
C MET A 1 -17.72 -21.82 19.46
N ALA A 2 -18.23 -22.30 18.32
CA ALA A 2 -17.68 -21.96 17.01
C ALA A 2 -17.81 -20.43 16.83
N LYS A 3 -16.70 -19.73 16.58
CA LYS A 3 -16.75 -18.29 16.31
C LYS A 3 -17.61 -18.06 15.08
N GLN A 4 -18.73 -17.41 15.25
CA GLN A 4 -19.65 -17.08 14.15
C GLN A 4 -18.85 -16.32 13.08
N LYS A 5 -18.88 -16.84 11.85
CA LYS A 5 -18.16 -16.25 10.70
C LYS A 5 -18.79 -14.89 10.39
N ILE A 6 -17.99 -13.83 10.35
CA ILE A 6 -18.46 -12.49 10.01
C ILE A 6 -18.65 -12.42 8.48
N GLN A 7 -19.84 -12.00 8.04
CA GLN A 7 -20.21 -11.82 6.64
C GLN A 7 -20.30 -10.31 6.31
N LEU A 8 -20.12 -9.95 5.05
CA LEU A 8 -20.25 -8.55 4.59
C LEU A 8 -21.66 -8.01 4.81
N SER A 9 -22.68 -8.89 4.79
CA SER A 9 -24.09 -8.54 5.01
C SER A 9 -24.47 -8.28 6.48
N ASP A 10 -23.57 -8.58 7.41
CA ASP A 10 -23.85 -8.39 8.85
C ASP A 10 -23.95 -6.90 9.23
N HIS A 11 -24.69 -6.64 10.32
CA HIS A 11 -24.59 -5.35 11.00
C HIS A 11 -23.26 -5.25 11.75
N PHE A 12 -22.50 -4.16 11.53
CA PHE A 12 -21.18 -3.93 12.12
C PHE A 12 -21.23 -3.02 13.35
N ASN A 13 -21.12 -3.63 14.53
CA ASN A 13 -20.72 -2.92 15.73
C ASN A 13 -19.19 -2.76 15.77
N TYR A 14 -18.64 -1.96 16.69
CA TYR A 14 -17.19 -1.73 16.82
C TYR A 14 -16.37 -3.02 16.94
N SER A 15 -16.84 -3.99 17.74
CA SER A 15 -16.12 -5.25 17.97
C SER A 15 -16.06 -6.11 16.68
N ARG A 16 -17.17 -6.17 15.93
CA ARG A 16 -17.26 -6.94 14.68
C ARG A 16 -16.42 -6.30 13.58
N LEU A 17 -16.50 -4.96 13.47
CA LEU A 17 -15.70 -4.19 12.53
C LEU A 17 -14.19 -4.38 12.78
N LEU A 18 -13.75 -4.19 14.03
CA LEU A 18 -12.35 -4.39 14.37
C LEU A 18 -11.89 -5.83 14.12
N ARG A 19 -12.66 -6.84 14.50
CA ARG A 19 -12.30 -8.25 14.25
C ARG A 19 -12.17 -8.57 12.75
N PHE A 20 -12.96 -7.94 11.91
CA PHE A 20 -12.90 -8.13 10.47
C PHE A 20 -11.69 -7.43 9.85
N VAL A 21 -11.35 -6.22 10.32
CA VAL A 21 -10.29 -5.37 9.76
C VAL A 21 -8.91 -5.69 10.33
N LEU A 22 -8.81 -6.18 11.57
CA LEU A 22 -7.53 -6.49 12.22
C LEU A 22 -6.58 -7.37 11.38
N PRO A 23 -7.04 -8.44 10.69
CA PRO A 23 -6.16 -9.21 9.80
C PRO A 23 -5.57 -8.36 8.67
N CYS A 24 -6.31 -7.39 8.14
CA CYS A 24 -5.83 -6.49 7.09
C CYS A 24 -4.74 -5.55 7.61
N ILE A 25 -4.95 -5.01 8.82
CA ILE A 25 -3.92 -4.21 9.52
C ILE A 25 -2.67 -5.07 9.75
N GLY A 26 -2.85 -6.31 10.22
CA GLY A 26 -1.77 -7.28 10.40
C GLY A 26 -1.02 -7.57 9.10
N THR A 27 -1.73 -7.70 7.99
CA THR A 27 -1.13 -7.87 6.64
C THR A 27 -0.21 -6.71 6.29
N MET A 28 -0.69 -5.47 6.45
CA MET A 28 0.10 -4.28 6.12
C MET A 28 1.32 -4.10 7.04
N LEU A 29 1.14 -4.33 8.34
CA LEU A 29 2.24 -4.30 9.30
C LEU A 29 3.30 -5.37 8.98
N PHE A 30 2.87 -6.60 8.73
CA PHE A 30 3.80 -7.68 8.40
C PHE A 30 4.54 -7.42 7.09
N THR A 31 3.86 -6.88 6.06
CA THR A 31 4.47 -6.48 4.79
C THR A 31 5.56 -5.43 5.00
N SER A 32 5.31 -4.45 5.87
CA SER A 32 6.31 -3.42 6.20
C SER A 32 7.53 -4.01 6.91
N ILE A 33 7.33 -4.95 7.82
CA ILE A 33 8.41 -5.61 8.58
C ILE A 33 9.27 -6.50 7.67
N TYR A 34 8.66 -7.38 6.87
CA TYR A 34 9.45 -8.28 6.04
C TYR A 34 10.25 -7.55 4.97
N GLY A 35 9.75 -6.42 4.44
CA GLY A 35 10.49 -5.58 3.51
C GLY A 35 11.76 -4.97 4.12
N ILE A 36 11.75 -4.64 5.42
CA ILE A 36 12.95 -4.21 6.16
C ILE A 36 13.95 -5.37 6.29
N VAL A 37 13.46 -6.57 6.61
CA VAL A 37 14.31 -7.77 6.78
C VAL A 37 14.99 -8.16 5.47
N ASP A 38 14.26 -8.16 4.34
CA ASP A 38 14.80 -8.42 3.00
C ASP A 38 15.97 -7.46 2.68
N GLY A 39 15.76 -6.14 2.87
CA GLY A 39 16.82 -5.16 2.68
C GLY A 39 18.05 -5.38 3.57
N LEU A 40 17.86 -5.79 4.81
CA LEU A 40 18.96 -6.15 5.72
C LEU A 40 19.73 -7.40 5.27
N CYS A 41 19.05 -8.40 4.75
CA CYS A 41 19.69 -9.61 4.21
C CYS A 41 20.59 -9.27 3.01
N VAL A 42 20.09 -8.51 2.04
CA VAL A 42 20.91 -8.08 0.88
C VAL A 42 22.11 -7.25 1.33
N SER A 43 21.91 -6.28 2.22
CA SER A 43 22.97 -5.41 2.70
C SER A 43 24.10 -6.18 3.39
N ASN A 44 23.77 -7.13 4.25
CA ASN A 44 24.76 -7.84 5.07
C ASN A 44 25.45 -8.99 4.33
N PHE A 45 24.77 -9.69 3.42
CA PHE A 45 25.30 -10.89 2.77
C PHE A 45 25.90 -10.64 1.39
N VAL A 46 25.43 -9.62 0.65
CA VAL A 46 25.90 -9.37 -0.73
C VAL A 46 26.88 -8.21 -0.81
N GLY A 47 26.72 -7.21 0.05
CA GLY A 47 27.61 -6.08 0.16
C GLY A 47 27.04 -4.76 -0.36
N LYS A 48 27.81 -3.69 -0.16
CA LYS A 48 27.37 -2.31 -0.37
C LYS A 48 26.94 -1.99 -1.79
N THR A 49 27.74 -2.37 -2.79
CA THR A 49 27.45 -2.09 -4.22
C THR A 49 26.20 -2.80 -4.69
N ALA A 50 26.03 -4.05 -4.28
CA ALA A 50 24.84 -4.85 -4.59
C ALA A 50 23.58 -4.26 -3.94
N PHE A 51 23.67 -3.88 -2.66
CA PHE A 51 22.57 -3.23 -1.96
C PHE A 51 22.16 -1.91 -2.61
N ALA A 52 23.15 -1.10 -3.02
CA ALA A 52 22.90 0.14 -3.76
C ALA A 52 22.21 -0.13 -5.11
N ALA A 53 22.63 -1.17 -5.83
CA ALA A 53 22.04 -1.57 -7.10
C ALA A 53 20.57 -2.02 -6.95
N VAL A 54 20.28 -2.83 -5.92
CA VAL A 54 18.93 -3.27 -5.58
C VAL A 54 18.02 -2.08 -5.28
N ASN A 55 18.45 -1.18 -4.38
CA ASN A 55 17.67 0.01 -4.03
C ASN A 55 17.42 0.93 -5.23
N LEU A 56 18.39 1.04 -6.13
CA LEU A 56 18.25 1.86 -7.32
C LEU A 56 17.20 1.31 -8.28
N ILE A 57 17.14 -0.01 -8.49
CA ILE A 57 16.23 -0.60 -9.48
C ILE A 57 14.83 -0.91 -8.91
N MET A 58 14.67 -1.04 -7.58
CA MET A 58 13.41 -1.39 -6.90
C MET A 58 12.21 -0.50 -7.27
N PRO A 59 12.35 0.82 -7.48
CA PRO A 59 11.21 1.65 -7.89
C PRO A 59 10.51 1.17 -9.16
N LEU A 60 11.24 0.56 -10.10
CA LEU A 60 10.66 0.11 -11.38
C LEU A 60 9.66 -1.04 -11.20
N PRO A 61 10.01 -2.20 -10.60
CA PRO A 61 9.04 -3.27 -10.36
C PRO A 61 7.91 -2.83 -9.40
N MET A 62 8.20 -1.98 -8.41
CA MET A 62 7.16 -1.45 -7.52
C MET A 62 6.13 -0.62 -8.26
N LEU A 63 6.58 0.27 -9.15
CA LEU A 63 5.69 1.08 -9.99
C LEU A 63 4.80 0.20 -10.87
N ILE A 64 5.37 -0.80 -11.51
CA ILE A 64 4.65 -1.76 -12.34
C ILE A 64 3.65 -2.57 -11.47
N GLY A 65 4.06 -3.00 -10.30
CA GLY A 65 3.23 -3.73 -9.34
C GLY A 65 2.01 -2.96 -8.83
N THR A 66 2.02 -1.63 -8.93
CA THR A 66 0.89 -0.78 -8.55
C THR A 66 -0.38 -1.08 -9.35
N VAL A 67 -0.25 -1.64 -10.56
CA VAL A 67 -1.39 -2.14 -11.34
C VAL A 67 -2.19 -3.20 -10.57
N GLY A 68 -1.52 -4.02 -9.75
CA GLY A 68 -2.17 -4.99 -8.87
C GLY A 68 -3.01 -4.32 -7.78
N PHE A 69 -2.51 -3.28 -7.15
CA PHE A 69 -3.28 -2.49 -6.19
C PHE A 69 -4.45 -1.76 -6.86
N MET A 70 -4.23 -1.17 -8.03
CA MET A 70 -5.28 -0.49 -8.80
C MET A 70 -6.43 -1.44 -9.15
N LEU A 71 -6.14 -2.61 -9.71
CA LEU A 71 -7.16 -3.61 -10.04
C LEU A 71 -7.73 -4.29 -8.78
N GLY A 72 -6.93 -4.40 -7.72
CA GLY A 72 -7.35 -4.93 -6.43
C GLY A 72 -8.38 -4.04 -5.75
N THR A 73 -8.08 -2.79 -5.50
CA THR A 73 -8.97 -1.85 -4.79
C THR A 73 -10.17 -1.46 -5.66
N GLY A 74 -9.93 -1.09 -6.92
CA GLY A 74 -10.99 -0.69 -7.84
C GLY A 74 -11.91 -1.84 -8.23
N GLY A 75 -11.35 -3.02 -8.51
CA GLY A 75 -12.10 -4.22 -8.85
C GLY A 75 -12.87 -4.80 -7.66
N SER A 76 -12.26 -4.84 -6.47
CA SER A 76 -12.92 -5.34 -5.26
C SER A 76 -14.13 -4.49 -4.87
N ALA A 77 -14.09 -3.18 -5.09
CA ALA A 77 -15.23 -2.31 -4.86
C ALA A 77 -16.38 -2.63 -5.81
N ILE A 78 -16.11 -2.81 -7.11
CA ILE A 78 -17.14 -3.20 -8.11
C ILE A 78 -17.75 -4.57 -7.76
N VAL A 79 -16.91 -5.55 -7.44
CA VAL A 79 -17.37 -6.89 -7.03
C VAL A 79 -18.16 -6.81 -5.73
N GLY A 80 -17.74 -6.01 -4.75
CA GLY A 80 -18.45 -5.79 -3.50
C GLY A 80 -19.83 -5.19 -3.71
N ILE A 81 -19.95 -4.17 -4.56
CA ILE A 81 -21.24 -3.57 -4.96
C ILE A 81 -22.14 -4.62 -5.63
N THR A 82 -21.60 -5.38 -6.59
CA THR A 82 -22.36 -6.42 -7.31
C THR A 82 -22.85 -7.54 -6.36
N LEU A 83 -22.02 -7.93 -5.37
CA LEU A 83 -22.44 -8.85 -4.31
C LEU A 83 -23.56 -8.27 -3.45
N GLY A 84 -23.52 -6.97 -3.17
CA GLY A 84 -24.57 -6.25 -2.45
C GLY A 84 -25.88 -6.17 -3.23
N GLU A 85 -25.82 -6.07 -4.57
CA GLU A 85 -26.98 -6.16 -5.47
C GLU A 85 -27.63 -7.56 -5.48
N GLY A 86 -26.95 -8.57 -4.92
CA GLY A 86 -27.45 -9.95 -4.86
C GLY A 86 -27.08 -10.82 -6.07
N ASP A 87 -26.26 -10.34 -7.00
CA ASP A 87 -25.85 -11.07 -8.21
C ASP A 87 -24.46 -11.71 -8.03
N GLU A 88 -24.41 -12.85 -7.32
CA GLU A 88 -23.15 -13.55 -7.05
C GLU A 88 -22.48 -14.10 -8.32
N ASP A 89 -23.27 -14.53 -9.30
CA ASP A 89 -22.73 -15.05 -10.57
C ASP A 89 -22.02 -13.96 -11.36
N LYS A 90 -22.61 -12.77 -11.41
CA LYS A 90 -21.99 -11.60 -12.06
C LYS A 90 -20.76 -11.14 -11.30
N ALA A 91 -20.79 -11.15 -9.98
CA ALA A 91 -19.64 -10.83 -9.13
C ALA A 91 -18.46 -11.79 -9.39
N ASN A 92 -18.72 -13.10 -9.50
CA ASN A 92 -17.72 -14.11 -9.83
C ASN A 92 -17.15 -13.94 -11.25
N ARG A 93 -17.98 -13.60 -12.25
CA ARG A 93 -17.51 -13.27 -13.61
C ARG A 93 -16.61 -12.03 -13.61
N TYR A 94 -16.97 -10.97 -12.88
CA TYR A 94 -16.13 -9.76 -12.76
C TYR A 94 -14.82 -10.04 -12.01
N PHE A 95 -14.87 -10.80 -10.91
CA PHE A 95 -13.68 -11.24 -10.21
C PHE A 95 -12.72 -12.00 -11.14
N SER A 96 -13.25 -12.97 -11.90
CA SER A 96 -12.46 -13.74 -12.87
C SER A 96 -11.87 -12.87 -13.98
N LEU A 97 -12.64 -11.87 -14.46
CA LEU A 97 -12.16 -10.90 -15.44
C LEU A 97 -10.96 -10.09 -14.90
N PHE A 98 -11.05 -9.61 -13.65
CA PHE A 98 -9.98 -8.83 -13.04
C PHE A 98 -8.73 -9.66 -12.81
N VAL A 99 -8.86 -10.93 -12.37
CA VAL A 99 -7.71 -11.84 -12.21
C VAL A 99 -7.02 -12.11 -13.56
N LEU A 100 -7.81 -12.39 -14.60
CA LEU A 100 -7.29 -12.59 -15.96
C LEU A 100 -6.61 -11.32 -16.50
N ALA A 101 -7.26 -10.16 -16.35
CA ALA A 101 -6.71 -8.88 -16.79
C ALA A 101 -5.41 -8.52 -16.05
N ALA A 102 -5.35 -8.76 -14.75
CA ALA A 102 -4.15 -8.56 -13.93
C ALA A 102 -2.98 -9.45 -14.39
N PHE A 103 -3.26 -10.73 -14.66
CA PHE A 103 -2.26 -11.66 -15.17
C PHE A 103 -1.75 -11.24 -16.55
N LEU A 104 -2.64 -10.94 -17.50
CA LEU A 104 -2.28 -10.52 -18.85
C LEU A 104 -1.52 -9.19 -18.87
N ALA A 105 -1.98 -8.21 -18.08
CA ALA A 105 -1.26 -6.94 -17.89
C ALA A 105 0.12 -7.19 -17.28
N GLY A 106 0.21 -8.09 -16.30
CA GLY A 106 1.47 -8.49 -15.69
C GLY A 106 2.45 -9.09 -16.70
N VAL A 107 1.99 -9.98 -17.56
CA VAL A 107 2.83 -10.57 -18.63
C VAL A 107 3.28 -9.50 -19.62
N ALA A 108 2.38 -8.63 -20.07
CA ALA A 108 2.72 -7.56 -21.01
C ALA A 108 3.75 -6.58 -20.40
N LEU A 109 3.54 -6.18 -19.14
CA LEU A 109 4.45 -5.30 -18.41
C LEU A 109 5.78 -5.96 -18.06
N SER A 110 5.79 -7.27 -17.79
CA SER A 110 7.00 -8.07 -17.62
C SER A 110 7.87 -8.02 -18.89
N VAL A 111 7.28 -8.31 -20.05
CA VAL A 111 7.98 -8.26 -21.33
C VAL A 111 8.51 -6.85 -21.61
N LEU A 112 7.67 -5.83 -21.47
CA LEU A 112 8.09 -4.43 -21.63
C LEU A 112 9.22 -4.08 -20.65
N GLY A 113 9.07 -4.46 -19.38
CA GLY A 113 10.04 -4.22 -18.32
C GLY A 113 11.41 -4.81 -18.62
N LEU A 114 11.46 -6.03 -19.18
CA LEU A 114 12.71 -6.67 -19.58
C LEU A 114 13.46 -5.88 -20.67
N PHE A 115 12.73 -5.26 -21.62
CA PHE A 115 13.35 -4.44 -22.68
C PHE A 115 13.86 -3.10 -22.14
N ILE A 116 13.12 -2.45 -21.24
CA ILE A 116 13.47 -1.12 -20.73
C ILE A 116 14.39 -1.15 -19.50
N LEU A 117 14.56 -2.31 -18.86
CA LEU A 117 15.30 -2.46 -17.59
C LEU A 117 16.71 -1.85 -17.64
N ARG A 118 17.51 -2.23 -18.63
CA ARG A 118 18.88 -1.73 -18.76
C ARG A 118 18.95 -0.24 -19.07
N PRO A 119 18.20 0.30 -20.06
CA PRO A 119 18.11 1.74 -20.28
C PRO A 119 17.69 2.53 -19.03
N VAL A 120 16.68 2.04 -18.30
CA VAL A 120 16.22 2.69 -17.06
C VAL A 120 17.29 2.67 -15.98
N ALA A 121 17.99 1.54 -15.77
CA ALA A 121 19.08 1.46 -14.80
C ALA A 121 20.20 2.47 -15.11
N ILE A 122 20.57 2.63 -16.40
CA ILE A 122 21.57 3.61 -16.86
C ILE A 122 21.06 5.03 -16.61
N LEU A 123 19.80 5.32 -16.95
CA LEU A 123 19.17 6.63 -16.73
C LEU A 123 19.15 7.01 -15.24
N MET A 124 18.93 6.02 -14.36
CA MET A 124 18.97 6.19 -12.91
C MET A 124 20.41 6.32 -12.37
N GLY A 125 21.43 6.24 -13.19
CA GLY A 125 22.83 6.48 -12.83
C GLY A 125 23.67 5.24 -12.54
N ALA A 126 23.16 4.02 -12.79
CA ALA A 126 23.94 2.80 -12.62
C ALA A 126 25.08 2.72 -13.64
N LYS A 127 26.28 2.38 -13.17
CA LYS A 127 27.50 2.22 -14.00
C LYS A 127 28.30 1.02 -13.51
N GLY A 128 29.09 0.40 -14.42
CA GLY A 128 30.02 -0.68 -14.09
C GLY A 128 29.33 -1.84 -13.38
N GLU A 129 29.93 -2.33 -12.31
CA GLU A 129 29.44 -3.48 -11.51
C GLU A 129 28.03 -3.25 -10.94
N MET A 130 27.72 -2.01 -10.52
CA MET A 130 26.40 -1.65 -10.04
C MET A 130 25.30 -1.83 -11.10
N LEU A 131 25.61 -1.53 -12.38
CA LEU A 131 24.69 -1.75 -13.49
C LEU A 131 24.45 -3.26 -13.70
N ASP A 132 25.51 -4.07 -13.62
CA ASP A 132 25.40 -5.52 -13.77
C ASP A 132 24.54 -6.13 -12.66
N PHE A 133 24.72 -5.73 -11.40
CA PHE A 133 23.88 -6.18 -10.29
C PHE A 133 22.42 -5.72 -10.46
N ALA A 134 22.19 -4.46 -10.84
CA ALA A 134 20.84 -3.93 -11.05
C ALA A 134 20.11 -4.68 -12.17
N VAL A 135 20.79 -5.00 -13.27
CA VAL A 135 20.21 -5.72 -14.40
C VAL A 135 19.95 -7.19 -14.06
N ARG A 136 20.87 -7.89 -13.37
CA ARG A 136 20.67 -9.29 -12.96
C ARG A 136 19.50 -9.43 -12.01
N TYR A 137 19.46 -8.61 -10.94
CA TYR A 137 18.38 -8.57 -9.98
C TYR A 137 17.06 -8.20 -10.65
N GLY A 138 17.06 -7.12 -11.42
CA GLY A 138 15.87 -6.62 -12.10
C GLY A 138 15.28 -7.59 -13.11
N ARG A 139 16.08 -8.38 -13.83
CA ARG A 139 15.56 -9.39 -14.77
C ARG A 139 14.69 -10.43 -14.08
N VAL A 140 15.12 -10.95 -12.95
CA VAL A 140 14.33 -11.93 -12.18
C VAL A 140 13.04 -11.29 -11.69
N LEU A 141 13.11 -10.06 -11.17
CA LEU A 141 11.92 -9.33 -10.72
C LEU A 141 10.97 -8.98 -11.88
N MET A 142 11.47 -8.65 -13.09
CA MET A 142 10.61 -8.43 -14.24
C MET A 142 9.85 -9.70 -14.64
N VAL A 143 10.49 -10.87 -14.58
CA VAL A 143 9.81 -12.16 -14.80
C VAL A 143 8.74 -12.42 -13.73
N SER A 144 8.95 -11.97 -12.50
CA SER A 144 8.01 -12.15 -11.40
C SER A 144 6.85 -11.15 -11.37
N VAL A 145 6.83 -10.12 -12.21
CA VAL A 145 5.80 -9.08 -12.24
C VAL A 145 4.36 -9.64 -12.28
N PRO A 146 4.01 -10.65 -13.09
CA PRO A 146 2.66 -11.19 -13.09
C PRO A 146 2.22 -11.72 -11.72
N THR A 147 3.11 -12.42 -11.02
CA THR A 147 2.84 -12.97 -9.67
C THR A 147 2.75 -11.85 -8.63
N PHE A 148 3.56 -10.81 -8.76
CA PHE A 148 3.54 -9.64 -7.88
C PHE A 148 2.24 -8.83 -8.03
N ILE A 149 1.78 -8.62 -9.25
CA ILE A 149 0.49 -7.95 -9.53
C ILE A 149 -0.66 -8.77 -8.92
N LEU A 150 -0.67 -10.10 -9.11
CA LEU A 150 -1.69 -10.97 -8.51
C LEU A 150 -1.65 -10.92 -6.98
N GLN A 151 -0.47 -10.98 -6.36
CA GLN A 151 -0.30 -10.89 -4.92
C GLN A 151 -0.91 -9.60 -4.35
N ASN A 152 -0.61 -8.45 -4.95
CA ASN A 152 -1.14 -7.17 -4.52
C ASN A 152 -2.67 -7.09 -4.71
N MET A 153 -3.17 -7.62 -5.81
CA MET A 153 -4.60 -7.65 -6.10
C MET A 153 -5.37 -8.54 -5.09
N PHE A 154 -4.86 -9.71 -4.76
CA PHE A 154 -5.54 -10.62 -3.84
C PHE A 154 -5.63 -10.09 -2.41
N GLN A 155 -4.80 -9.15 -1.99
CA GLN A 155 -4.94 -8.50 -0.68
C GLN A 155 -6.34 -7.89 -0.49
N SER A 156 -6.89 -7.23 -1.53
CA SER A 156 -8.24 -6.67 -1.49
C SER A 156 -9.31 -7.75 -1.70
N PHE A 157 -9.09 -8.71 -2.60
CA PHE A 157 -10.10 -9.72 -2.92
C PHE A 157 -10.32 -10.76 -1.82
N PHE A 158 -9.32 -11.08 -1.00
CA PHE A 158 -9.54 -11.90 0.20
C PHE A 158 -10.51 -11.25 1.18
N VAL A 159 -10.49 -9.93 1.29
CA VAL A 159 -11.42 -9.18 2.15
C VAL A 159 -12.83 -9.23 1.57
N THR A 160 -12.96 -8.99 0.28
CA THR A 160 -14.25 -9.07 -0.44
C THR A 160 -14.83 -10.49 -0.43
N ALA A 161 -13.96 -11.50 -0.44
CA ALA A 161 -14.36 -12.93 -0.31
C ALA A 161 -14.71 -13.34 1.14
N GLU A 162 -14.79 -12.41 2.09
CA GLU A 162 -15.01 -12.65 3.53
C GLU A 162 -13.95 -13.54 4.19
N LYS A 163 -12.71 -13.47 3.69
CA LYS A 163 -11.56 -14.27 4.15
C LYS A 163 -10.32 -13.43 4.51
N PRO A 164 -10.46 -12.30 5.23
CA PRO A 164 -9.32 -11.44 5.53
C PRO A 164 -8.22 -12.16 6.31
N THR A 165 -8.58 -13.05 7.23
CA THR A 165 -7.62 -13.87 7.99
C THR A 165 -6.82 -14.83 7.08
N LEU A 166 -7.45 -15.38 6.05
CA LEU A 166 -6.76 -16.23 5.09
C LEU A 166 -5.78 -15.41 4.24
N GLY A 167 -6.17 -14.21 3.79
CA GLY A 167 -5.29 -13.26 3.11
C GLY A 167 -4.08 -12.90 3.95
N PHE A 168 -4.27 -12.66 5.25
CA PHE A 168 -3.17 -12.46 6.20
C PHE A 168 -2.20 -13.64 6.22
N TRP A 169 -2.68 -14.87 6.32
CA TRP A 169 -1.82 -16.05 6.35
C TRP A 169 -1.09 -16.31 5.02
N PHE A 170 -1.70 -16.00 3.87
CA PHE A 170 -0.99 -16.03 2.58
C PHE A 170 0.15 -15.01 2.55
N THR A 171 -0.07 -13.80 3.06
CA THR A 171 0.98 -12.78 3.14
C THR A 171 2.09 -13.19 4.12
N VAL A 172 1.75 -13.73 5.29
CA VAL A 172 2.73 -14.25 6.24
C VAL A 172 3.51 -15.41 5.62
N GLY A 173 2.85 -16.35 4.96
CA GLY A 173 3.49 -17.45 4.26
C GLY A 173 4.47 -16.98 3.18
N ALA A 174 4.06 -16.00 2.37
CA ALA A 174 4.92 -15.40 1.35
C ALA A 174 6.15 -14.72 1.98
N GLY A 175 5.93 -13.86 2.99
CA GLY A 175 7.04 -13.15 3.66
C GLY A 175 7.99 -14.09 4.41
N CYS A 176 7.49 -15.13 5.10
CA CYS A 176 8.32 -16.13 5.71
C CYS A 176 9.13 -16.92 4.67
N THR A 177 8.52 -17.28 3.54
CA THR A 177 9.21 -17.95 2.43
C THR A 177 10.34 -17.06 1.89
N ASN A 178 10.10 -15.77 1.70
CA ASN A 178 11.13 -14.82 1.28
C ASN A 178 12.29 -14.79 2.29
N MET A 179 12.01 -14.52 3.58
CA MET A 179 13.06 -14.44 4.61
C MET A 179 13.89 -15.74 4.73
N VAL A 180 13.24 -16.90 4.69
CA VAL A 180 13.95 -18.18 4.74
C VAL A 180 14.83 -18.39 3.51
N LEU A 181 14.29 -18.11 2.33
CA LEU A 181 15.04 -18.25 1.08
C LEU A 181 16.17 -17.23 0.95
N ASP A 182 16.03 -16.01 1.46
CA ASP A 182 17.13 -15.05 1.53
C ASP A 182 18.29 -15.59 2.36
N VAL A 183 18.02 -16.13 3.54
CA VAL A 183 19.05 -16.75 4.38
C VAL A 183 19.71 -17.94 3.66
N VAL A 184 18.92 -18.79 3.00
CA VAL A 184 19.43 -19.97 2.29
C VAL A 184 20.18 -19.60 1.02
N LEU A 185 19.54 -18.84 0.11
CA LEU A 185 20.10 -18.56 -1.21
C LEU A 185 21.20 -17.50 -1.17
N VAL A 186 21.02 -16.46 -0.35
CA VAL A 186 21.98 -15.36 -0.27
C VAL A 186 23.03 -15.63 0.80
N GLY A 187 22.61 -16.04 1.99
CA GLY A 187 23.51 -16.28 3.11
C GLY A 187 24.31 -17.57 2.97
N TRP A 188 23.67 -18.70 2.69
CA TRP A 188 24.30 -20.03 2.73
C TRP A 188 24.87 -20.43 1.35
N LEU A 189 24.05 -20.35 0.30
CA LEU A 189 24.46 -20.72 -1.07
C LEU A 189 25.25 -19.62 -1.79
N ARG A 190 25.22 -18.38 -1.26
CA ARG A 190 25.96 -17.22 -1.77
C ARG A 190 25.66 -16.89 -3.25
N TRP A 191 24.39 -17.02 -3.64
CA TRP A 191 23.94 -16.67 -4.99
C TRP A 191 23.84 -15.15 -5.23
N GLY A 192 24.26 -14.32 -4.27
CA GLY A 192 24.30 -12.88 -4.40
C GLY A 192 22.93 -12.25 -4.65
N VAL A 193 22.87 -11.21 -5.48
CA VAL A 193 21.63 -10.48 -5.81
C VAL A 193 20.60 -11.35 -6.52
N GLU A 194 21.05 -12.33 -7.31
CA GLU A 194 20.15 -13.25 -8.01
C GLU A 194 19.41 -14.14 -7.02
N GLY A 195 20.11 -14.60 -5.97
CA GLY A 195 19.50 -15.35 -4.86
C GLY A 195 18.38 -14.58 -4.19
N ALA A 196 18.58 -13.30 -3.87
CA ALA A 196 17.57 -12.43 -3.29
C ALA A 196 16.38 -12.22 -4.23
N ALA A 197 16.63 -12.00 -5.51
CA ALA A 197 15.57 -11.85 -6.50
C ALA A 197 14.73 -13.13 -6.66
N ILE A 198 15.37 -14.31 -6.64
CA ILE A 198 14.70 -15.62 -6.71
C ILE A 198 13.88 -15.87 -5.43
N ALA A 199 14.41 -15.52 -4.27
CA ALA A 199 13.67 -15.61 -3.00
C ALA A 199 12.39 -14.77 -3.06
N THR A 200 12.48 -13.54 -3.55
CA THR A 200 11.35 -12.64 -3.77
C THR A 200 10.37 -13.23 -4.78
N PHE A 201 10.83 -13.76 -5.90
CA PHE A 201 9.96 -14.38 -6.90
C PHE A 201 9.18 -15.58 -6.34
N ILE A 202 9.84 -16.49 -5.64
CA ILE A 202 9.18 -17.65 -5.04
C ILE A 202 8.16 -17.21 -3.99
N SER A 203 8.46 -16.21 -3.18
CA SER A 203 7.51 -15.65 -2.21
C SER A 203 6.28 -15.05 -2.89
N GLN A 204 6.46 -14.40 -4.04
CA GLN A 204 5.35 -13.86 -4.83
C GLN A 204 4.50 -14.96 -5.49
N ILE A 205 5.06 -16.13 -5.80
CA ILE A 205 4.28 -17.31 -6.21
C ILE A 205 3.38 -17.76 -5.06
N VAL A 206 3.89 -17.81 -3.84
CA VAL A 206 3.09 -18.16 -2.66
C VAL A 206 1.96 -17.15 -2.43
N GLY A 207 2.23 -15.86 -2.54
CA GLY A 207 1.25 -14.79 -2.32
C GLY A 207 0.29 -14.54 -3.49
N GLY A 208 0.71 -14.83 -4.73
CA GLY A 208 -0.05 -14.50 -5.94
C GLY A 208 -0.62 -15.70 -6.69
N VAL A 209 0.12 -16.82 -6.81
CA VAL A 209 -0.34 -17.97 -7.58
C VAL A 209 -1.15 -18.96 -6.72
N LEU A 210 -0.72 -19.24 -5.49
CA LEU A 210 -1.50 -20.15 -4.64
C LEU A 210 -2.92 -19.68 -4.35
N PRO A 211 -3.20 -18.36 -4.16
CA PRO A 211 -4.57 -17.87 -4.09
C PRO A 211 -5.43 -18.21 -5.32
N VAL A 212 -4.84 -18.24 -6.53
CA VAL A 212 -5.58 -18.63 -7.75
C VAL A 212 -6.14 -20.04 -7.58
N PHE A 213 -5.34 -20.99 -7.11
CA PHE A 213 -5.81 -22.38 -6.87
C PHE A 213 -6.88 -22.43 -5.78
N TYR A 214 -6.76 -21.63 -4.73
CA TYR A 214 -7.78 -21.53 -3.69
C TYR A 214 -9.13 -21.06 -4.24
N PHE A 215 -9.16 -20.06 -5.11
CA PHE A 215 -10.39 -19.54 -5.71
C PHE A 215 -10.90 -20.38 -6.89
N LEU A 216 -10.07 -21.23 -7.50
CA LEU A 216 -10.50 -22.21 -8.48
C LEU A 216 -11.21 -23.41 -7.86
N ASP A 217 -10.91 -23.73 -6.60
CA ASP A 217 -11.57 -24.86 -5.92
C ASP A 217 -12.95 -24.45 -5.42
N HIS A 218 -13.99 -24.89 -6.15
CA HIS A 218 -15.40 -24.65 -5.80
C HIS A 218 -15.86 -25.35 -4.52
N LYS A 219 -15.03 -26.22 -3.91
CA LYS A 219 -15.32 -26.83 -2.60
C LYS A 219 -14.98 -25.92 -1.44
N THR A 220 -14.26 -24.84 -1.67
CA THR A 220 -13.91 -23.88 -0.61
C THR A 220 -15.16 -23.14 -0.12
N THR A 221 -15.13 -22.70 1.14
CA THR A 221 -16.20 -21.89 1.73
C THR A 221 -16.07 -20.41 1.38
N SER A 222 -15.40 -20.09 0.29
CA SER A 222 -15.29 -18.71 -0.21
C SER A 222 -16.60 -18.28 -0.85
N ARG A 223 -16.89 -17.00 -0.79
CA ARG A 223 -18.01 -16.40 -1.51
C ARG A 223 -17.66 -16.10 -2.97
N LEU A 224 -16.36 -15.88 -3.24
CA LEU A 224 -15.85 -15.65 -4.58
C LEU A 224 -15.17 -16.91 -5.12
N HIS A 225 -15.43 -17.22 -6.37
CA HIS A 225 -14.82 -18.34 -7.11
C HIS A 225 -14.40 -17.88 -8.49
N LEU A 226 -13.28 -18.42 -8.97
CA LEU A 226 -12.83 -18.22 -10.34
C LEU A 226 -13.57 -19.16 -11.29
N GLY A 227 -14.00 -18.64 -12.42
CA GLY A 227 -14.73 -19.39 -13.42
C GLY A 227 -14.62 -18.76 -14.80
N LYS A 228 -15.54 -19.15 -15.70
CA LYS A 228 -15.63 -18.57 -17.04
C LYS A 228 -16.00 -17.09 -16.93
N THR A 229 -15.33 -16.26 -17.71
CA THR A 229 -15.62 -14.84 -17.81
C THR A 229 -15.65 -14.39 -19.27
N GLU A 230 -16.37 -13.33 -19.53
CA GLU A 230 -16.41 -12.65 -20.81
C GLU A 230 -15.67 -11.31 -20.69
N PHE A 231 -15.17 -10.82 -21.80
CA PHE A 231 -14.47 -9.53 -21.80
C PHE A 231 -15.48 -8.37 -21.72
N HIS A 232 -15.50 -7.69 -20.58
CA HIS A 232 -16.29 -6.48 -20.35
C HIS A 232 -15.37 -5.27 -20.21
N GLY A 233 -14.99 -4.65 -21.34
CA GLY A 233 -14.06 -3.51 -21.35
C GLY A 233 -14.53 -2.31 -20.53
N SER A 234 -15.85 -2.06 -20.46
CA SER A 234 -16.43 -0.98 -19.64
C SER A 234 -16.22 -1.21 -18.15
N VAL A 235 -16.36 -2.46 -17.69
CA VAL A 235 -16.15 -2.85 -16.27
C VAL A 235 -14.68 -2.75 -15.90
N LEU A 236 -13.79 -3.20 -16.80
CA LEU A 236 -12.36 -3.10 -16.60
C LEU A 236 -11.91 -1.63 -16.52
N LYS A 237 -12.41 -0.78 -17.43
CA LYS A 237 -12.17 0.66 -17.41
C LYS A 237 -12.67 1.29 -16.10
N ALA A 238 -13.86 0.93 -15.66
CA ALA A 238 -14.42 1.41 -14.38
C ALA A 238 -13.54 1.00 -13.20
N ALA A 239 -13.03 -0.25 -13.16
CA ALA A 239 -12.11 -0.70 -12.12
C ALA A 239 -10.78 0.08 -12.13
N CYS A 240 -10.20 0.32 -13.31
CA CYS A 240 -8.99 1.11 -13.44
C CYS A 240 -9.19 2.57 -12.96
N ILE A 241 -10.31 3.20 -13.34
CA ILE A 241 -10.63 4.56 -12.87
C ILE A 241 -10.84 4.55 -11.35
N ASN A 242 -11.58 3.57 -10.83
CA ASN A 242 -11.90 3.47 -9.41
C ASN A 242 -10.66 3.20 -8.54
N GLY A 243 -9.70 2.43 -9.03
CA GLY A 243 -8.44 2.15 -8.34
C GLY A 243 -7.29 3.09 -8.72
N SER A 244 -7.51 4.11 -9.55
CA SER A 244 -6.45 5.03 -10.00
C SER A 244 -5.81 5.85 -8.88
N SER A 245 -6.50 5.99 -7.74
CA SER A 245 -5.96 6.60 -6.52
C SER A 245 -4.67 5.91 -6.03
N GLU A 246 -4.58 4.59 -6.16
CA GLU A 246 -3.39 3.82 -5.79
C GLU A 246 -2.22 4.12 -6.72
N LEU A 247 -2.48 4.20 -8.04
CA LEU A 247 -1.47 4.56 -9.01
C LEU A 247 -0.94 5.97 -8.76
N MET A 248 -1.85 6.93 -8.52
CA MET A 248 -1.49 8.32 -8.21
C MET A 248 -0.64 8.40 -6.94
N THR A 249 -1.02 7.68 -5.88
CA THR A 249 -0.28 7.66 -4.62
C THR A 249 1.16 7.16 -4.83
N ASN A 250 1.35 6.02 -5.48
CA ASN A 250 2.68 5.42 -5.63
C ASN A 250 3.60 6.22 -6.57
N LEU A 251 3.06 6.76 -7.68
CA LEU A 251 3.79 7.68 -8.56
C LEU A 251 4.25 8.93 -7.81
N SER A 252 3.33 9.51 -7.05
CA SER A 252 3.59 10.73 -6.29
C SER A 252 4.67 10.53 -5.24
N MET A 253 4.63 9.41 -4.51
CA MET A 253 5.62 9.10 -3.47
C MET A 253 7.05 9.12 -4.02
N SER A 254 7.29 8.58 -5.20
CA SER A 254 8.61 8.57 -5.82
C SER A 254 9.12 9.97 -6.13
N LEU A 255 8.28 10.81 -6.73
CA LEU A 255 8.63 12.20 -7.06
C LEU A 255 8.86 13.05 -5.80
N VAL A 256 7.99 12.90 -4.83
CA VAL A 256 8.05 13.63 -3.56
C VAL A 256 9.31 13.25 -2.78
N ASN A 257 9.67 11.95 -2.72
CA ASN A 257 10.90 11.51 -2.06
C ASN A 257 12.16 12.13 -2.67
N ILE A 258 12.23 12.24 -4.00
CA ILE A 258 13.36 12.90 -4.67
C ILE A 258 13.46 14.35 -4.20
N LEU A 259 12.35 15.06 -4.14
CA LEU A 259 12.32 16.47 -3.75
C LEU A 259 12.65 16.67 -2.26
N TYR A 260 12.15 15.79 -1.37
CA TYR A 260 12.53 15.81 0.04
C TYR A 260 14.03 15.64 0.22
N ASN A 261 14.63 14.64 -0.43
CA ASN A 261 16.07 14.40 -0.36
C ASN A 261 16.87 15.59 -0.90
N TYR A 262 16.43 16.24 -1.98
CA TYR A 262 17.06 17.44 -2.52
C TYR A 262 17.03 18.59 -1.51
N GLN A 263 15.88 18.87 -0.91
CA GLN A 263 15.75 19.95 0.07
C GLN A 263 16.55 19.66 1.35
N LEU A 264 16.49 18.42 1.84
CA LEU A 264 17.25 18.02 3.04
C LEU A 264 18.74 18.09 2.83
N LEU A 265 19.24 17.66 1.67
CA LEU A 265 20.65 17.78 1.31
C LEU A 265 21.09 19.25 1.31
N ARG A 266 20.23 20.15 0.83
CA ARG A 266 20.50 21.59 0.77
C ARG A 266 20.55 22.24 2.15
N PHE A 267 19.67 21.87 3.09
CA PHE A 267 19.52 22.55 4.38
C PHE A 267 20.28 21.86 5.53
N ALA A 268 20.47 20.54 5.49
CA ALA A 268 21.08 19.76 6.58
C ALA A 268 22.13 18.76 6.09
N GLY A 269 22.51 18.81 4.80
CA GLY A 269 23.51 17.90 4.25
C GLY A 269 23.12 16.42 4.36
N GLU A 270 24.12 15.56 4.50
CA GLU A 270 23.91 14.09 4.61
C GLU A 270 23.13 13.71 5.87
N ASN A 271 23.28 14.45 6.97
CA ASN A 271 22.55 14.20 8.22
C ASN A 271 21.02 14.36 8.03
N GLY A 272 20.58 15.35 7.24
CA GLY A 272 19.16 15.54 6.93
C GLY A 272 18.57 14.38 6.16
N VAL A 273 19.28 13.86 5.16
CA VAL A 273 18.87 12.70 4.36
C VAL A 273 18.85 11.43 5.20
N ALA A 274 19.87 11.23 6.07
CA ALA A 274 19.91 10.08 6.97
C ALA A 274 18.77 10.10 7.99
N ALA A 275 18.48 11.27 8.60
CA ALA A 275 17.35 11.44 9.51
C ALA A 275 16.02 11.12 8.84
N TYR A 276 15.81 11.59 7.60
CA TYR A 276 14.61 11.31 6.83
C TYR A 276 14.45 9.82 6.51
N GLY A 277 15.54 9.13 6.21
CA GLY A 277 15.54 7.67 6.01
C GLY A 277 15.01 6.92 7.23
N VAL A 278 15.48 7.26 8.44
CA VAL A 278 15.01 6.67 9.69
C VAL A 278 13.52 6.97 9.92
N ILE A 279 13.10 8.21 9.66
CA ILE A 279 11.69 8.62 9.77
C ILE A 279 10.81 7.80 8.83
N MET A 280 11.22 7.58 7.59
CA MET A 280 10.46 6.82 6.61
C MET A 280 10.26 5.37 7.05
N TYR A 281 11.29 4.68 7.54
CA TYR A 281 11.16 3.31 8.05
C TYR A 281 10.14 3.21 9.19
N ALA A 282 10.19 4.14 10.15
CA ALA A 282 9.23 4.17 11.24
C ALA A 282 7.82 4.56 10.74
N ALA A 283 7.71 5.57 9.88
CA ALA A 283 6.43 6.04 9.35
C ALA A 283 5.66 4.95 8.60
N PHE A 284 6.34 4.07 7.86
CA PHE A 284 5.68 2.94 7.18
C PHE A 284 4.86 2.08 8.13
N LEU A 285 5.34 1.82 9.36
CA LEU A 285 4.60 1.04 10.35
C LEU A 285 3.33 1.77 10.83
N PHE A 286 3.40 3.08 11.03
CA PHE A 286 2.23 3.87 11.44
C PHE A 286 1.20 3.99 10.31
N VAL A 287 1.67 4.26 9.09
CA VAL A 287 0.81 4.36 7.89
C VAL A 287 0.12 3.02 7.59
N ALA A 288 0.81 1.89 7.81
CA ALA A 288 0.27 0.54 7.59
C ALA A 288 -1.03 0.30 8.38
N VAL A 289 -1.18 0.88 9.57
CA VAL A 289 -2.39 0.76 10.38
C VAL A 289 -3.58 1.45 9.68
N PHE A 290 -3.40 2.67 9.17
CA PHE A 290 -4.45 3.40 8.47
C PHE A 290 -4.81 2.76 7.13
N VAL A 291 -3.82 2.34 6.35
CA VAL A 291 -4.03 1.65 5.06
C VAL A 291 -4.70 0.30 5.29
N GLY A 292 -4.26 -0.48 6.27
CA GLY A 292 -4.87 -1.77 6.61
C GLY A 292 -6.32 -1.63 7.04
N TYR A 293 -6.65 -0.58 7.81
CA TYR A 293 -8.03 -0.26 8.15
C TYR A 293 -8.86 0.10 6.92
N ALA A 294 -8.33 0.95 6.04
CA ALA A 294 -8.99 1.40 4.83
C ALA A 294 -9.29 0.22 3.89
N VAL A 295 -8.30 -0.63 3.61
CA VAL A 295 -8.46 -1.84 2.77
C VAL A 295 -9.46 -2.83 3.39
N GLY A 296 -9.41 -3.00 4.72
CA GLY A 296 -10.30 -3.93 5.43
C GLY A 296 -11.76 -3.47 5.47
N SER A 297 -12.01 -2.17 5.56
CA SER A 297 -13.37 -1.62 5.66
C SER A 297 -14.03 -1.38 4.29
N ALA A 298 -13.27 -1.17 3.23
CA ALA A 298 -13.78 -0.84 1.91
C ALA A 298 -14.81 -1.88 1.36
N PRO A 299 -14.57 -3.21 1.38
CA PRO A 299 -15.55 -4.17 0.87
C PRO A 299 -16.86 -4.20 1.66
N ILE A 300 -16.84 -3.88 2.97
CA ILE A 300 -18.05 -3.79 3.78
C ILE A 300 -18.90 -2.62 3.29
N VAL A 301 -18.28 -1.46 3.08
CA VAL A 301 -18.95 -0.26 2.55
C VAL A 301 -19.50 -0.53 1.16
N SER A 302 -18.69 -1.12 0.26
CA SER A 302 -19.10 -1.44 -1.12
C SER A 302 -20.32 -2.36 -1.13
N TYR A 303 -20.33 -3.41 -0.30
CA TYR A 303 -21.43 -4.35 -0.19
C TYR A 303 -22.73 -3.66 0.23
N HIS A 304 -22.71 -2.90 1.35
CA HIS A 304 -23.92 -2.24 1.84
C HIS A 304 -24.41 -1.13 0.92
N TYR A 305 -23.49 -0.47 0.22
CA TYR A 305 -23.87 0.49 -0.83
C TYR A 305 -24.59 -0.20 -1.98
N GLY A 306 -24.07 -1.34 -2.49
CA GLY A 306 -24.73 -2.14 -3.52
C GLY A 306 -26.08 -2.68 -3.09
N ALA A 307 -26.20 -3.09 -1.81
CA ALA A 307 -27.46 -3.55 -1.20
C ALA A 307 -28.44 -2.39 -0.91
N ARG A 308 -28.10 -1.14 -1.23
CA ARG A 308 -28.87 0.07 -0.92
C ARG A 308 -29.20 0.23 0.57
N ASN A 309 -28.38 -0.35 1.43
CA ASN A 309 -28.50 -0.22 2.89
C ASN A 309 -27.77 1.03 3.39
N HIS A 310 -28.36 2.19 3.11
CA HIS A 310 -27.78 3.49 3.47
C HIS A 310 -27.60 3.65 4.99
N ALA A 311 -28.48 3.02 5.80
CA ALA A 311 -28.35 3.05 7.25
C ALA A 311 -27.04 2.40 7.74
N GLU A 312 -26.65 1.26 7.13
CA GLU A 312 -25.40 0.61 7.49
C GLU A 312 -24.20 1.34 6.90
N VAL A 313 -24.30 1.93 5.71
CA VAL A 313 -23.24 2.80 5.15
C VAL A 313 -23.00 4.00 6.08
N HIS A 314 -24.05 4.65 6.58
CA HIS A 314 -23.97 5.72 7.58
C HIS A 314 -23.31 5.25 8.89
N ASN A 315 -23.71 4.07 9.38
CA ASN A 315 -23.16 3.43 10.57
C ASN A 315 -21.64 3.20 10.42
N LEU A 316 -21.20 2.64 9.27
CA LEU A 316 -19.79 2.39 8.95
C LEU A 316 -19.01 3.70 8.82
N TYR A 317 -19.55 4.68 8.10
CA TYR A 317 -18.94 6.01 7.97
C TYR A 317 -18.66 6.66 9.32
N THR A 318 -19.68 6.73 10.17
CA THR A 318 -19.57 7.36 11.49
C THR A 318 -18.63 6.61 12.42
N LYS A 319 -18.74 5.28 12.48
CA LYS A 319 -17.86 4.46 13.31
C LYS A 319 -16.42 4.50 12.85
N SER A 320 -16.18 4.47 11.53
CA SER A 320 -14.83 4.56 10.98
C SER A 320 -14.16 5.88 11.29
N LEU A 321 -14.85 7.01 11.13
CA LEU A 321 -14.29 8.32 11.48
C LEU A 321 -13.93 8.42 12.96
N ARG A 322 -14.77 7.88 13.85
CA ARG A 322 -14.47 7.85 15.30
C ARG A 322 -13.26 6.94 15.60
N LEU A 323 -13.22 5.75 15.02
CA LEU A 323 -12.11 4.82 15.21
C LEU A 323 -10.80 5.42 14.70
N ILE A 324 -10.82 6.00 13.51
CA ILE A 324 -9.64 6.67 12.93
C ILE A 324 -9.17 7.82 13.82
N GLY A 325 -10.10 8.62 14.36
CA GLY A 325 -9.76 9.70 15.28
C GLY A 325 -9.06 9.18 16.55
N VAL A 326 -9.59 8.11 17.16
CA VAL A 326 -8.96 7.48 18.34
C VAL A 326 -7.60 6.89 17.97
N VAL A 327 -7.52 6.16 16.87
CA VAL A 327 -6.26 5.54 16.39
C VAL A 327 -5.23 6.62 16.05
N ALA A 328 -5.64 7.72 15.42
CA ALA A 328 -4.75 8.84 15.08
C ALA A 328 -4.10 9.45 16.34
N VAL A 329 -4.90 9.69 17.39
CA VAL A 329 -4.37 10.18 18.68
C VAL A 329 -3.41 9.16 19.30
N ILE A 330 -3.79 7.88 19.34
CA ILE A 330 -2.93 6.80 19.87
C ILE A 330 -1.64 6.71 19.07
N MET A 331 -1.69 6.67 17.73
CA MET A 331 -0.51 6.57 16.87
C MET A 331 0.42 7.76 17.05
N THR A 332 -0.13 8.97 17.14
CA THR A 332 0.67 10.17 17.42
C THR A 332 1.32 10.10 18.80
N ALA A 333 0.59 9.74 19.84
CA ALA A 333 1.13 9.60 21.19
C ALA A 333 2.21 8.50 21.23
N VAL A 334 1.96 7.35 20.65
CA VAL A 334 2.94 6.25 20.56
C VAL A 334 4.18 6.69 19.78
N SER A 335 4.01 7.37 18.64
CA SER A 335 5.15 7.89 17.89
C SER A 335 6.01 8.81 18.74
N MET A 336 5.40 9.75 19.48
CA MET A 336 6.12 10.66 20.37
C MET A 336 6.88 9.94 21.48
N LEU A 337 6.33 8.85 22.03
CA LEU A 337 6.97 8.07 23.09
C LEU A 337 8.11 7.20 22.60
N ILE A 338 7.99 6.59 21.42
CA ILE A 338 9.00 5.64 20.92
C ILE A 338 10.12 6.29 20.11
N ILE A 339 9.97 7.54 19.66
CA ILE A 339 10.95 8.29 18.87
C ILE A 339 12.37 8.20 19.44
N PRO A 340 12.63 8.50 20.73
CA PRO A 340 13.99 8.49 21.25
C PRO A 340 14.65 7.11 21.14
N TYR A 341 13.86 6.06 21.32
CA TYR A 341 14.34 4.66 21.24
C TYR A 341 14.62 4.25 19.81
N VAL A 342 13.69 4.54 18.89
CA VAL A 342 13.85 4.22 17.45
C VAL A 342 15.06 4.98 16.89
N ALA A 343 15.15 6.29 17.12
CA ALA A 343 16.28 7.09 16.66
C ALA A 343 17.61 6.56 17.22
N LYS A 344 17.64 6.18 18.52
CA LYS A 344 18.86 5.62 19.14
C LYS A 344 19.30 4.29 18.52
N ILE A 345 18.36 3.43 18.10
CA ILE A 345 18.70 2.16 17.44
C ILE A 345 19.38 2.40 16.09
N PHE A 346 18.92 3.39 15.32
CA PHE A 346 19.43 3.65 13.97
C PHE A 346 20.64 4.56 13.92
N VAL A 347 20.65 5.60 14.75
CA VAL A 347 21.65 6.70 14.69
C VAL A 347 22.25 7.07 16.05
N GLY A 348 22.20 6.16 17.03
CA GLY A 348 22.72 6.40 18.38
C GLY A 348 24.24 6.53 18.47
N TYR A 349 24.97 6.28 17.38
CA TYR A 349 26.41 6.47 17.27
C TYR A 349 26.84 7.93 17.03
N ASP A 350 25.90 8.81 16.66
CA ASP A 350 26.12 10.23 16.39
C ASP A 350 25.08 11.07 17.15
N ALA A 351 25.54 11.87 18.11
CA ALA A 351 24.67 12.65 18.99
C ALA A 351 23.91 13.77 18.26
N GLU A 352 24.55 14.42 17.28
CA GLU A 352 23.94 15.50 16.49
C GLU A 352 22.84 14.94 15.58
N LEU A 353 23.13 13.83 14.89
CA LEU A 353 22.17 13.15 14.03
C LEU A 353 21.00 12.56 14.84
N LEU A 354 21.25 12.05 16.06
CA LEU A 354 20.22 11.56 16.97
C LEU A 354 19.25 12.67 17.39
N GLU A 355 19.78 13.84 17.75
CA GLU A 355 18.97 15.00 18.12
C GLU A 355 18.13 15.49 16.93
N LEU A 356 18.75 15.66 15.75
CA LEU A 356 18.09 16.06 14.51
C LEU A 356 16.97 15.07 14.14
N THR A 357 17.26 13.76 14.17
CA THR A 357 16.29 12.71 13.85
C THR A 357 15.11 12.72 14.82
N SER A 358 15.40 12.85 16.12
CA SER A 358 14.37 12.87 17.16
C SER A 358 13.47 14.09 17.04
N HIS A 359 14.03 15.26 16.76
CA HIS A 359 13.28 16.49 16.51
C HIS A 359 12.42 16.39 15.25
N ALA A 360 13.03 16.03 14.13
CA ALA A 360 12.37 15.90 12.85
C ALA A 360 11.20 14.89 12.90
N PHE A 361 11.39 13.76 13.58
CA PHE A 361 10.31 12.77 13.71
C PHE A 361 9.15 13.26 14.60
N ARG A 362 9.42 14.06 15.65
CA ARG A 362 8.34 14.67 16.44
C ARG A 362 7.47 15.58 15.58
N VAL A 363 8.09 16.38 14.72
CA VAL A 363 7.37 17.28 13.79
C VAL A 363 6.59 16.46 12.77
N TYR A 364 7.23 15.45 12.15
CA TYR A 364 6.59 14.55 11.21
C TYR A 364 5.41 13.79 11.83
N GLY A 365 5.58 13.31 13.06
CA GLY A 365 4.57 12.51 13.79
C GLY A 365 3.25 13.24 13.99
N LEU A 366 3.21 14.57 13.96
CA LEU A 366 1.97 15.35 13.99
C LEU A 366 1.06 15.05 12.79
N SER A 367 1.63 14.64 11.65
CA SER A 367 0.86 14.27 10.47
C SER A 367 -0.05 13.06 10.69
N PHE A 368 0.29 12.16 11.62
CA PHE A 368 -0.52 10.99 11.94
C PHE A 368 -1.90 11.33 12.53
N LEU A 369 -2.05 12.52 13.16
CA LEU A 369 -3.36 13.00 13.62
C LEU A 369 -4.37 13.17 12.48
N ILE A 370 -3.90 13.42 11.27
CA ILE A 370 -4.71 13.86 10.13
C ILE A 370 -4.72 12.82 9.03
N MET A 371 -3.58 12.19 8.79
CA MET A 371 -3.33 11.30 7.66
C MET A 371 -4.39 10.18 7.54
N GLY A 372 -4.81 9.60 8.66
CA GLY A 372 -5.80 8.53 8.69
C GLY A 372 -7.15 8.92 8.08
N PHE A 373 -7.59 10.16 8.28
CA PHE A 373 -8.85 10.66 7.70
C PHE A 373 -8.78 10.78 6.19
N ASN A 374 -7.65 11.24 5.66
CA ASN A 374 -7.44 11.38 4.22
C ASN A 374 -7.31 10.02 3.52
N VAL A 375 -6.57 9.07 4.13
CA VAL A 375 -6.45 7.69 3.62
C VAL A 375 -7.81 7.03 3.57
N TYR A 376 -8.57 7.11 4.66
CA TYR A 376 -9.92 6.55 4.72
C TYR A 376 -10.86 7.25 3.73
N GLY A 377 -10.82 8.57 3.63
CA GLY A 377 -11.65 9.34 2.71
C GLY A 377 -11.50 8.90 1.26
N SER A 378 -10.26 8.75 0.80
CA SER A 378 -9.97 8.23 -0.54
C SER A 378 -10.53 6.80 -0.71
N SER A 379 -10.24 5.90 0.22
CA SER A 379 -10.71 4.50 0.19
C SER A 379 -12.23 4.39 0.28
N PHE A 380 -12.89 5.24 1.06
CA PHE A 380 -14.34 5.28 1.18
C PHE A 380 -15.02 5.64 -0.14
N PHE A 381 -14.52 6.65 -0.87
CA PHE A 381 -15.05 6.98 -2.20
C PHE A 381 -14.75 5.90 -3.23
N THR A 382 -13.59 5.24 -3.16
CA THR A 382 -13.32 4.03 -3.98
C THR A 382 -14.37 2.95 -3.69
N ALA A 383 -14.70 2.71 -2.43
CA ALA A 383 -15.69 1.71 -2.01
C ALA A 383 -17.11 2.04 -2.52
N LEU A 384 -17.46 3.32 -2.60
CA LEU A 384 -18.73 3.78 -3.19
C LEU A 384 -18.73 3.76 -4.74
N GLY A 385 -17.60 3.44 -5.39
CA GLY A 385 -17.46 3.46 -6.85
C GLY A 385 -17.16 4.85 -7.44
N ASP A 386 -16.91 5.88 -6.61
CA ASP A 386 -16.49 7.22 -7.05
C ASP A 386 -14.96 7.33 -7.12
N GLY A 387 -14.37 6.60 -8.07
CA GLY A 387 -12.93 6.60 -8.27
C GLY A 387 -12.33 7.96 -8.63
N VAL A 388 -13.12 8.83 -9.26
CA VAL A 388 -12.67 10.18 -9.62
C VAL A 388 -12.43 11.02 -8.37
N THR A 389 -13.37 11.01 -7.43
CA THR A 389 -13.20 11.70 -6.14
C THR A 389 -12.05 11.11 -5.33
N SER A 390 -11.94 9.78 -5.29
CA SER A 390 -10.82 9.09 -4.63
C SER A 390 -9.47 9.48 -5.22
N ALA A 391 -9.34 9.43 -6.56
CA ALA A 391 -8.12 9.82 -7.27
C ALA A 391 -7.76 11.30 -7.04
N LEU A 392 -8.77 12.20 -7.02
CA LEU A 392 -8.55 13.62 -6.76
C LEU A 392 -8.01 13.85 -5.33
N ILE A 393 -8.59 13.22 -4.32
CA ILE A 393 -8.10 13.31 -2.94
C ILE A 393 -6.65 12.80 -2.87
N SER A 394 -6.37 11.64 -3.46
CA SER A 394 -5.03 11.06 -3.46
C SER A 394 -4.01 11.94 -4.19
N PHE A 395 -4.34 12.42 -5.38
CA PHE A 395 -3.47 13.28 -6.18
C PHE A 395 -3.14 14.60 -5.46
N LEU A 396 -4.17 15.29 -4.96
CA LEU A 396 -3.98 16.55 -4.24
C LEU A 396 -3.13 16.33 -2.98
N ARG A 397 -3.43 15.28 -2.21
CA ARG A 397 -2.75 14.94 -0.98
C ARG A 397 -1.28 14.57 -1.21
N THR A 398 -1.02 13.59 -2.08
CA THR A 398 0.30 12.96 -2.19
C THR A 398 1.23 13.65 -3.19
N LEU A 399 0.70 14.40 -4.14
CA LEU A 399 1.51 15.13 -5.11
C LEU A 399 1.44 16.63 -4.90
N LEU A 400 0.29 17.25 -5.20
CA LEU A 400 0.21 18.70 -5.31
C LEU A 400 0.54 19.41 -4.00
N PHE A 401 -0.12 19.04 -2.91
CA PHE A 401 0.09 19.70 -1.61
C PHE A 401 1.45 19.36 -1.00
N GLN A 402 1.95 18.14 -1.19
CA GLN A 402 3.29 17.80 -0.70
C GLN A 402 4.39 18.51 -1.49
N LEU A 403 4.31 18.55 -2.84
CA LEU A 403 5.26 19.31 -3.65
C LEU A 403 5.24 20.79 -3.28
N ALA A 404 4.04 21.39 -3.19
CA ALA A 404 3.89 22.79 -2.81
C ALA A 404 4.48 23.06 -1.41
N ALA A 405 4.17 22.23 -0.43
CA ALA A 405 4.65 22.39 0.93
C ALA A 405 6.18 22.24 1.03
N VAL A 406 6.76 21.21 0.39
CA VAL A 406 8.22 20.97 0.41
C VAL A 406 9.00 22.05 -0.33
N ILE A 407 8.40 22.74 -1.30
CA ILE A 407 9.04 23.85 -2.01
C ILE A 407 8.87 25.17 -1.26
N LEU A 408 7.64 25.47 -0.82
CA LEU A 408 7.30 26.81 -0.30
C LEU A 408 7.65 27.01 1.18
N LEU A 409 7.39 26.01 2.04
CA LEU A 409 7.65 26.17 3.48
C LEU A 409 9.14 26.38 3.82
N PRO A 410 10.09 25.71 3.16
CA PRO A 410 11.51 25.94 3.44
C PRO A 410 12.01 27.34 3.05
N ILE A 411 11.30 28.07 2.19
CA ILE A 411 11.64 29.46 1.85
C ILE A 411 11.57 30.36 3.10
N VAL A 412 10.57 30.10 3.97
CA VAL A 412 10.33 30.90 5.19
C VAL A 412 10.93 30.21 6.43
N LEU A 413 10.72 28.90 6.58
CA LEU A 413 11.04 28.14 7.79
C LEU A 413 12.34 27.32 7.67
N ARG A 414 13.06 27.40 6.56
CA ARG A 414 14.28 26.62 6.28
C ARG A 414 14.02 25.11 6.50
N ILE A 415 14.88 24.44 7.28
CA ILE A 415 14.79 23.01 7.55
C ILE A 415 13.48 22.61 8.25
N GLU A 416 12.98 23.45 9.17
CA GLU A 416 11.69 23.21 9.84
C GLU A 416 10.55 23.15 8.84
N GLY A 417 10.60 23.93 7.77
CA GLY A 417 9.64 23.89 6.67
C GLY A 417 9.63 22.54 5.93
N VAL A 418 10.79 21.88 5.83
CA VAL A 418 10.87 20.54 5.23
C VAL A 418 10.17 19.49 6.12
N TRP A 419 10.43 19.56 7.45
CA TRP A 419 9.81 18.62 8.40
C TRP A 419 8.29 18.83 8.55
N LEU A 420 7.84 20.08 8.50
CA LEU A 420 6.41 20.45 8.58
C LEU A 420 5.64 20.19 7.28
N ALA A 421 6.33 20.01 6.16
CA ALA A 421 5.71 19.93 4.84
C ALA A 421 4.63 18.82 4.75
N ILE A 422 4.90 17.64 5.32
CA ILE A 422 3.92 16.55 5.33
C ILE A 422 2.67 16.91 6.14
N THR A 423 2.84 17.53 7.31
CA THR A 423 1.72 17.92 8.17
C THR A 423 0.86 19.00 7.51
N ALA A 424 1.50 19.99 6.87
CA ALA A 424 0.80 21.03 6.13
C ALA A 424 0.05 20.47 4.90
N ALA A 425 0.66 19.55 4.17
CA ALA A 425 0.02 18.87 3.04
C ALA A 425 -1.20 18.04 3.49
N GLU A 426 -1.07 17.29 4.59
CA GLU A 426 -2.19 16.51 5.13
C GLU A 426 -3.33 17.40 5.64
N LEU A 427 -3.03 18.57 6.23
CA LEU A 427 -4.04 19.56 6.61
C LEU A 427 -4.80 20.11 5.40
N ALA A 428 -4.07 20.49 4.34
CA ALA A 428 -4.69 20.96 3.11
C ALA A 428 -5.57 19.86 2.47
N ALA A 429 -5.08 18.62 2.47
CA ALA A 429 -5.84 17.46 1.99
C ALA A 429 -7.08 17.18 2.84
N LEU A 430 -7.00 17.37 4.16
CA LEU A 430 -8.16 17.20 5.05
C LEU A 430 -9.30 18.16 4.69
N VAL A 431 -8.98 19.40 4.37
CA VAL A 431 -9.99 20.38 3.91
C VAL A 431 -10.70 19.87 2.67
N VAL A 432 -9.95 19.34 1.69
CA VAL A 432 -10.54 18.75 0.47
C VAL A 432 -11.36 17.51 0.81
N THR A 433 -10.86 16.62 1.65
CA THR A 433 -11.55 15.38 2.07
C THR A 433 -12.87 15.71 2.76
N VAL A 434 -12.88 16.68 3.69
CA VAL A 434 -14.10 17.13 4.38
C VAL A 434 -15.07 17.79 3.37
N TYR A 435 -14.57 18.62 2.46
CA TYR A 435 -15.40 19.21 1.41
C TYR A 435 -16.07 18.14 0.54
N MET A 436 -15.32 17.10 0.15
CA MET A 436 -15.87 15.97 -0.62
C MET A 436 -16.90 15.19 0.21
N PHE A 437 -16.66 14.93 1.50
CA PHE A 437 -17.65 14.30 2.37
C PHE A 437 -18.93 15.12 2.53
N ILE A 438 -18.87 16.44 2.45
CA ILE A 438 -20.07 17.29 2.54
C ILE A 438 -20.82 17.30 1.21
N THR A 439 -20.13 17.51 0.10
CA THR A 439 -20.75 17.69 -1.22
C THR A 439 -21.29 16.40 -1.82
N LYS A 440 -20.57 15.27 -1.64
CA LYS A 440 -20.93 13.99 -2.20
C LYS A 440 -22.02 13.25 -1.43
N ASP A 441 -22.32 13.68 -0.21
CA ASP A 441 -23.46 13.15 0.58
C ASP A 441 -24.79 13.27 -0.18
N LYS A 442 -24.96 14.34 -0.94
CA LYS A 442 -26.15 14.54 -1.79
C LYS A 442 -26.36 13.47 -2.86
N VAL A 443 -25.29 12.77 -3.24
CA VAL A 443 -25.29 11.72 -4.27
C VAL A 443 -25.38 10.34 -3.65
N PHE A 444 -24.63 10.12 -2.58
CA PHE A 444 -24.44 8.77 -2.00
C PHE A 444 -25.25 8.53 -0.72
N HIS A 445 -25.85 9.57 -0.11
CA HIS A 445 -26.74 9.48 1.04
C HIS A 445 -26.17 8.69 2.23
N TYR A 446 -24.95 9.03 2.68
CA TYR A 446 -24.30 8.34 3.79
C TYR A 446 -24.23 9.12 5.09
N ARG A 447 -24.70 10.40 5.16
CA ARG A 447 -24.68 11.23 6.36
C ARG A 447 -26.06 11.42 6.97
N ASN A 448 -27.08 11.57 6.14
CA ASN A 448 -28.46 11.81 6.55
C ASN A 448 -29.31 10.62 6.11
N VAL A 449 -29.59 9.72 7.05
CA VAL A 449 -30.50 8.58 6.88
C VAL A 449 -31.68 8.74 7.80
#